data_7aaa0a1ddf188000873a4f11cd779305
#
_entry.id   7aaa0a1ddf188000873a4f11cd779305
#
_cell.length_a   1.000
_cell.length_b   1.000
_cell.length_c   1.000
_cell.angle_alpha   90.00
_cell.angle_beta   90.00
_cell.angle_gamma   90.00
#
_symmetry.space_group_name_H-M   'P 1'
#
loop_
_entity.id
_entity.type
_entity.pdbx_description
1 polymer ?
#
loop_
_entity_poly.entity_id
_entity_poly.type
_entity_poly.pdbx_seq_one_letter_code
_entity_poly.pdbx_strand_id
1 'polypeptide(L)'
;EITTRLVGSEMCIRDRYNIREVWGLILDDIIQMDAPLLVFDEADKLTEPVFHYFISLYNKLEEKCGVVFLSTDYIAKRISNGLRYQKPGYKEFYSRIGRKFYELEPTDVNDVFAICSANGVTDKKDIDKVIKEASTCDFDLRRVRKSIHKVKRMVGE
;
A
#
# COMPACT_ATOMS: atom_id res chain seq x y z
N GLU A 1 10.47 16.74 -4.08
CA GLU A 1 10.91 15.79 -3.02
C GLU A 1 9.67 15.22 -2.35
N ILE A 2 9.52 13.90 -2.48
CA ILE A 2 8.45 13.19 -1.77
C ILE A 2 8.96 12.97 -0.35
N THR A 3 8.47 13.76 0.59
CA THR A 3 8.80 13.56 2.01
C THR A 3 7.94 12.42 2.56
N THR A 4 8.54 11.22 2.66
CA THR A 4 7.89 10.09 3.33
C THR A 4 8.00 10.29 4.84
N ARG A 5 6.95 10.79 5.46
CA ARG A 5 6.86 10.86 6.92
C ARG A 5 6.25 9.57 7.44
N LEU A 6 7.06 8.71 8.08
CA LEU A 6 6.58 7.55 8.80
C LEU A 6 5.91 8.02 10.10
N VAL A 7 4.58 8.11 10.07
CA VAL A 7 3.79 8.30 11.29
C VAL A 7 3.72 6.95 12.00
N GLY A 8 4.43 6.78 13.09
CA GLY A 8 4.31 5.57 13.91
C GLY A 8 5.59 4.93 14.44
N SER A 9 6.76 5.57 14.30
CA SER A 9 8.01 4.99 14.81
C SER A 9 8.32 5.32 16.29
N GLU A 10 7.48 6.06 17.00
CA GLU A 10 7.70 6.33 18.40
C GLU A 10 6.74 5.51 19.28
N MET A 11 7.26 4.42 19.81
CA MET A 11 6.60 3.47 20.71
C MET A 11 6.17 4.09 22.06
N CYS A 12 6.42 5.38 22.29
CA CYS A 12 6.08 6.11 23.52
C CYS A 12 4.68 6.73 23.55
N ILE A 13 3.95 6.71 22.43
CA ILE A 13 2.60 7.32 22.35
C ILE A 13 1.52 6.39 22.94
N ARG A 14 1.80 5.10 23.05
CA ARG A 14 0.82 4.06 23.40
C ARG A 14 0.22 4.20 24.79
N ASP A 15 0.92 4.80 25.73
CA ASP A 15 0.54 4.80 27.14
C ASP A 15 -0.20 6.06 27.64
N ARG A 16 -0.34 7.10 26.80
CA ARG A 16 -0.91 8.39 27.23
C ARG A 16 -2.19 8.81 26.55
N TYR A 17 -2.51 8.26 25.37
CA TYR A 17 -3.67 8.70 24.59
C TYR A 17 -4.62 7.54 24.31
N ASN A 18 -5.92 7.79 24.42
CA ASN A 18 -6.89 6.84 23.92
C ASN A 18 -6.94 6.86 22.38
N ILE A 19 -7.50 5.82 21.76
CA ILE A 19 -7.56 5.67 20.29
C ILE A 19 -8.20 6.88 19.61
N ARG A 20 -9.19 7.51 20.25
CA ARG A 20 -9.89 8.68 19.67
C ARG A 20 -9.00 9.92 19.64
N GLU A 21 -8.20 10.12 20.66
CA GLU A 21 -7.26 11.26 20.73
C GLU A 21 -6.15 11.10 19.71
N VAL A 22 -5.53 9.91 19.63
CA VAL A 22 -4.52 9.60 18.60
C VAL A 22 -5.09 9.80 17.19
N TRP A 23 -6.32 9.34 16.98
CA TRP A 23 -7.01 9.50 15.70
C TRP A 23 -7.24 10.96 15.36
N GLY A 24 -7.64 11.77 16.34
CA GLY A 24 -7.79 13.23 16.18
C GLY A 24 -6.50 13.90 15.75
N LEU A 25 -5.40 13.61 16.44
CA LEU A 25 -4.06 14.16 16.12
C LEU A 25 -3.61 13.77 14.70
N ILE A 26 -3.81 12.51 14.30
CA ILE A 26 -3.48 12.07 12.94
C ILE A 26 -4.27 12.87 11.89
N LEU A 27 -5.55 13.08 12.12
CA LEU A 27 -6.39 13.83 11.20
C LEU A 27 -5.98 15.31 11.10
N ASP A 28 -5.64 15.92 12.23
CA ASP A 28 -5.19 17.31 12.27
C ASP A 28 -3.85 17.48 11.54
N ASP A 29 -2.91 16.52 11.70
CA ASP A 29 -1.66 16.52 10.97
C ASP A 29 -1.88 16.37 9.46
N ILE A 30 -2.77 15.47 9.03
CA ILE A 30 -3.07 15.24 7.61
C ILE A 30 -3.67 16.48 6.96
N ILE A 31 -4.59 17.18 7.65
CA ILE A 31 -5.25 18.38 7.14
C ILE A 31 -4.26 19.53 6.90
N GLN A 32 -3.13 19.54 7.63
CA GLN A 32 -2.10 20.55 7.49
C GLN A 32 -1.09 20.26 6.36
N MET A 33 -1.10 19.04 5.81
CA MET A 33 -0.23 18.67 4.70
C MET A 33 -0.75 19.23 3.37
N ASP A 34 0.16 19.57 2.47
CA ASP A 34 -0.19 19.95 1.10
C ASP A 34 -0.45 18.69 0.26
N ALA A 35 -1.64 18.58 -0.33
CA ALA A 35 -2.09 17.47 -1.17
C ALA A 35 -1.73 16.07 -0.63
N PRO A 36 -2.13 15.71 0.60
CA PRO A 36 -1.75 14.44 1.22
C PRO A 36 -2.36 13.25 0.50
N LEU A 37 -1.61 12.14 0.47
CA LEU A 37 -2.07 10.84 -0.02
C LEU A 37 -1.91 9.79 1.08
N LEU A 38 -3.02 9.20 1.50
CA LEU A 38 -3.04 8.08 2.44
C LEU A 38 -3.08 6.76 1.67
N VAL A 39 -2.10 5.89 1.95
CA VAL A 39 -2.06 4.54 1.38
C VAL A 39 -2.24 3.52 2.50
N PHE A 40 -3.30 2.72 2.40
CA PHE A 40 -3.55 1.61 3.30
C PHE A 40 -3.12 0.31 2.63
N ASP A 41 -1.96 -0.19 3.04
CA ASP A 41 -1.46 -1.49 2.58
C ASP A 41 -2.13 -2.63 3.34
N GLU A 42 -2.25 -3.80 2.71
CA GLU A 42 -2.92 -4.98 3.25
C GLU A 42 -4.36 -4.71 3.73
N ALA A 43 -5.12 -3.90 2.97
CA ALA A 43 -6.45 -3.45 3.36
C ALA A 43 -7.48 -4.59 3.54
N ASP A 44 -7.22 -5.76 2.98
CA ASP A 44 -8.03 -6.97 3.22
C ASP A 44 -7.96 -7.47 4.69
N LYS A 45 -6.92 -7.08 5.43
CA LYS A 45 -6.76 -7.42 6.85
C LYS A 45 -7.47 -6.45 7.81
N LEU A 46 -8.01 -5.34 7.30
CA LEU A 46 -8.77 -4.39 8.13
C LEU A 46 -9.99 -5.06 8.76
N THR A 47 -10.19 -4.88 10.05
CA THR A 47 -11.37 -5.41 10.76
C THR A 47 -12.63 -4.58 10.50
N GLU A 48 -13.82 -5.13 10.76
CA GLU A 48 -15.08 -4.39 10.55
C GLU A 48 -15.15 -3.06 11.34
N PRO A 49 -14.72 -2.96 12.59
CA PRO A 49 -14.68 -1.68 13.30
C PRO A 49 -13.83 -0.62 12.59
N VAL A 50 -12.74 -1.01 11.92
CA VAL A 50 -11.87 -0.09 11.20
C VAL A 50 -12.57 0.53 9.99
N PHE A 51 -13.50 -0.17 9.35
CA PHE A 51 -14.31 0.43 8.28
C PHE A 51 -15.15 1.62 8.77
N HIS A 52 -15.65 1.58 9.99
CA HIS A 52 -16.38 2.71 10.58
C HIS A 52 -15.46 3.92 10.85
N TYR A 53 -14.24 3.66 11.34
CA TYR A 53 -13.23 4.73 11.47
C TYR A 53 -12.85 5.32 10.12
N PHE A 54 -12.71 4.48 9.09
CA PHE A 54 -12.42 4.94 7.74
C PHE A 54 -13.55 5.82 7.17
N ILE A 55 -14.82 5.49 7.40
CA ILE A 55 -15.94 6.33 7.00
C ILE A 55 -15.85 7.71 7.66
N SER A 56 -15.53 7.75 8.95
CA SER A 56 -15.33 9.01 9.68
C SER A 56 -14.14 9.81 9.16
N LEU A 57 -13.02 9.11 8.85
CA LEU A 57 -11.84 9.71 8.23
C LEU A 57 -12.18 10.35 6.88
N TYR A 58 -12.81 9.57 6.00
CA TYR A 58 -13.19 10.06 4.68
C TYR A 58 -14.05 11.32 4.76
N ASN A 59 -15.07 11.32 5.62
CA ASN A 59 -15.95 12.48 5.78
C ASN A 59 -15.22 13.75 6.26
N LYS A 60 -14.13 13.61 7.04
CA LYS A 60 -13.33 14.74 7.50
C LYS A 60 -12.29 15.22 6.49
N LEU A 61 -11.81 14.31 5.65
CA LEU A 61 -10.74 14.54 4.68
C LEU A 61 -11.25 14.64 3.24
N GLU A 62 -12.58 14.61 3.02
CA GLU A 62 -13.17 14.72 1.70
C GLU A 62 -12.65 15.99 1.00
N GLU A 63 -12.23 15.83 -0.27
CA GLU A 63 -11.60 16.87 -1.09
C GLU A 63 -10.23 17.38 -0.61
N LYS A 64 -9.73 16.92 0.57
CA LYS A 64 -8.45 17.37 1.13
C LYS A 64 -7.35 16.33 1.03
N CYS A 65 -7.70 15.06 0.89
CA CYS A 65 -6.74 13.96 0.94
C CYS A 65 -7.11 12.87 -0.05
N GLY A 66 -6.12 12.43 -0.83
CA GLY A 66 -6.25 11.20 -1.62
C GLY A 66 -6.19 9.97 -0.72
N VAL A 67 -7.00 8.95 -1.02
CA VAL A 67 -6.96 7.68 -0.27
C VAL A 67 -6.87 6.51 -1.23
N VAL A 68 -5.88 5.64 -1.00
CA VAL A 68 -5.64 4.43 -1.78
C VAL A 68 -5.60 3.21 -0.86
N PHE A 69 -6.31 2.16 -1.26
CA PHE A 69 -6.22 0.85 -0.62
C PHE A 69 -5.47 -0.11 -1.53
N LEU A 70 -4.39 -0.69 -1.02
CA LEU A 70 -3.68 -1.79 -1.64
C LEU A 70 -4.10 -3.08 -0.96
N SER A 71 -4.46 -4.08 -1.74
CA SER A 71 -5.07 -5.29 -1.20
C SER A 71 -5.00 -6.45 -2.19
N THR A 72 -5.25 -7.65 -1.70
CA THR A 72 -5.55 -8.80 -2.53
C THR A 72 -7.01 -8.77 -3.01
N ASP A 73 -7.38 -9.62 -3.96
CA ASP A 73 -8.77 -9.79 -4.45
C ASP A 73 -9.78 -10.09 -3.33
N TYR A 74 -9.28 -10.49 -2.17
CA TYR A 74 -10.13 -10.83 -1.03
C TYR A 74 -10.97 -9.65 -0.56
N ILE A 75 -10.47 -8.39 -0.69
CA ILE A 75 -11.24 -7.21 -0.28
C ILE A 75 -12.51 -7.04 -1.13
N ALA A 76 -12.42 -7.26 -2.44
CA ALA A 76 -13.56 -7.18 -3.33
C ALA A 76 -14.63 -8.22 -2.97
N LYS A 77 -14.20 -9.46 -2.71
CA LYS A 77 -15.08 -10.55 -2.24
C LYS A 77 -15.73 -10.22 -0.90
N ARG A 78 -14.95 -9.69 0.03
CA ARG A 78 -15.42 -9.31 1.37
C ARG A 78 -16.46 -8.19 1.30
N ILE A 79 -16.21 -7.15 0.50
CA ILE A 79 -17.15 -6.03 0.32
C ILE A 79 -18.43 -6.53 -0.35
N SER A 80 -18.34 -7.34 -1.40
CA SER A 80 -19.48 -7.93 -2.07
C SER A 80 -20.35 -8.75 -1.11
N ASN A 81 -19.73 -9.59 -0.27
CA ASN A 81 -20.43 -10.35 0.76
C ASN A 81 -21.09 -9.42 1.81
N GLY A 82 -20.39 -8.38 2.25
CA GLY A 82 -20.93 -7.41 3.19
C GLY A 82 -22.16 -6.68 2.66
N LEU A 83 -22.14 -6.30 1.38
CA LEU A 83 -23.28 -5.70 0.68
C LEU A 83 -24.45 -6.70 0.54
N ARG A 84 -24.16 -7.93 0.13
CA ARG A 84 -25.16 -9.00 -0.03
C ARG A 84 -25.89 -9.30 1.28
N TYR A 85 -25.17 -9.36 2.39
CA TYR A 85 -25.73 -9.60 3.72
C TYR A 85 -26.15 -8.32 4.46
N GLN A 86 -26.18 -7.19 3.77
CA GLN A 86 -26.57 -5.87 4.33
C GLN A 86 -25.84 -5.52 5.64
N LYS A 87 -24.56 -5.90 5.74
CA LYS A 87 -23.77 -5.58 6.93
C LYS A 87 -23.61 -4.07 7.09
N PRO A 88 -23.73 -3.54 8.33
CA PRO A 88 -23.59 -2.12 8.60
C PRO A 88 -22.22 -1.57 8.10
N GLY A 89 -22.22 -0.35 7.54
CA GLY A 89 -21.03 0.35 7.08
C GLY A 89 -20.49 -0.07 5.70
N TYR A 90 -20.84 -1.24 5.19
CA TYR A 90 -20.30 -1.70 3.89
C TYR A 90 -20.81 -0.89 2.70
N LYS A 91 -22.06 -0.45 2.72
CA LYS A 91 -22.64 0.38 1.66
C LYS A 91 -21.97 1.76 1.60
N GLU A 92 -21.77 2.37 2.76
CA GLU A 92 -21.08 3.65 2.90
C GLU A 92 -19.62 3.53 2.47
N PHE A 93 -18.90 2.53 2.97
CA PHE A 93 -17.51 2.27 2.60
C PHE A 93 -17.38 2.10 1.08
N TYR A 94 -18.19 1.21 0.48
CA TYR A 94 -18.16 0.94 -0.96
C TYR A 94 -18.46 2.18 -1.80
N SER A 95 -19.37 3.04 -1.34
CA SER A 95 -19.65 4.32 -2.00
C SER A 95 -18.44 5.26 -2.00
N ARG A 96 -17.71 5.33 -0.89
CA ARG A 96 -16.56 6.23 -0.70
C ARG A 96 -15.32 5.80 -1.46
N ILE A 97 -15.08 4.51 -1.61
CA ILE A 97 -13.99 4.02 -2.48
C ILE A 97 -14.31 4.12 -3.97
N GLY A 98 -15.41 4.79 -4.36
CA GLY A 98 -15.77 5.01 -5.75
C GLY A 98 -16.34 3.80 -6.47
N ARG A 99 -16.65 2.72 -5.77
CA ARG A 99 -17.22 1.46 -6.30
C ARG A 99 -16.37 0.79 -7.39
N LYS A 100 -15.07 1.08 -7.41
CA LYS A 100 -14.14 0.54 -8.41
C LYS A 100 -12.99 -0.18 -7.73
N PHE A 101 -12.58 -1.26 -8.37
CA PHE A 101 -11.34 -1.97 -8.06
C PHE A 101 -10.49 -1.94 -9.32
N TYR A 102 -9.21 -1.67 -9.15
CA TYR A 102 -8.22 -1.69 -10.22
C TYR A 102 -7.32 -2.89 -9.98
N GLU A 103 -7.41 -3.86 -10.89
CA GLU A 103 -6.52 -5.01 -10.86
C GLU A 103 -5.17 -4.60 -11.46
N LEU A 104 -4.10 -4.97 -10.77
CA LEU A 104 -2.74 -4.78 -11.29
C LEU A 104 -2.37 -6.02 -12.08
N GLU A 105 -1.81 -5.81 -13.26
CA GLU A 105 -1.29 -6.89 -14.09
C GLU A 105 -0.16 -7.63 -13.36
N PRO A 106 -0.01 -8.94 -13.56
CA PRO A 106 1.12 -9.69 -13.05
C PRO A 106 2.45 -9.09 -13.51
N THR A 107 3.45 -9.09 -12.64
CA THR A 107 4.80 -8.63 -12.96
C THR A 107 5.38 -9.42 -14.13
N ASP A 108 5.97 -8.74 -15.10
CA ASP A 108 6.58 -9.33 -16.28
C ASP A 108 8.09 -9.04 -16.39
N VAL A 109 8.68 -9.47 -17.50
CA VAL A 109 10.11 -9.25 -17.82
C VAL A 109 10.45 -7.76 -17.92
N ASN A 110 9.54 -6.94 -18.47
CA ASN A 110 9.75 -5.51 -18.67
C ASN A 110 9.77 -4.78 -17.31
N ASP A 111 8.90 -5.19 -16.39
CA ASP A 111 8.88 -4.67 -15.03
C ASP A 111 10.19 -4.97 -14.31
N VAL A 112 10.69 -6.22 -14.41
CA VAL A 112 11.97 -6.61 -13.81
C VAL A 112 13.12 -5.80 -14.41
N PHE A 113 13.12 -5.57 -15.72
CA PHE A 113 14.12 -4.73 -16.39
C PHE A 113 14.06 -3.28 -15.84
N ALA A 114 12.87 -2.71 -15.76
CA ALA A 114 12.66 -1.36 -15.24
C ALA A 114 13.13 -1.24 -13.77
N ILE A 115 12.80 -2.23 -12.93
CA ILE A 115 13.22 -2.29 -11.53
C ILE A 115 14.74 -2.40 -11.41
N CYS A 116 15.40 -3.23 -12.23
CA CYS A 116 16.86 -3.33 -12.27
C CYS A 116 17.49 -1.99 -12.58
N SER A 117 17.02 -1.33 -13.64
CA SER A 117 17.50 -0.01 -14.08
C SER A 117 17.31 1.06 -13.01
N ALA A 118 16.13 1.13 -12.40
CA ALA A 118 15.83 2.06 -11.31
C ALA A 118 16.68 1.83 -10.06
N ASN A 119 17.15 0.59 -9.85
CA ASN A 119 18.08 0.24 -8.77
C ASN A 119 19.56 0.36 -9.15
N GLY A 120 19.89 0.90 -10.33
CA GLY A 120 21.26 1.13 -10.77
C GLY A 120 21.98 -0.11 -11.29
N VAL A 121 21.26 -1.19 -11.61
CA VAL A 121 21.80 -2.35 -12.33
C VAL A 121 21.60 -2.10 -13.82
N THR A 122 22.68 -1.72 -14.51
CA THR A 122 22.64 -1.31 -15.94
C THR A 122 23.36 -2.29 -16.87
N ASP A 123 24.21 -3.15 -16.32
CA ASP A 123 24.88 -4.18 -17.13
C ASP A 123 23.87 -5.23 -17.60
N LYS A 124 23.86 -5.46 -18.91
CA LYS A 124 22.92 -6.39 -19.54
C LYS A 124 23.03 -7.82 -19.00
N LYS A 125 24.26 -8.31 -18.76
CA LYS A 125 24.47 -9.67 -18.26
C LYS A 125 23.91 -9.85 -16.85
N ASP A 126 23.99 -8.79 -16.03
CA ASP A 126 23.48 -8.82 -14.67
C ASP A 126 21.94 -8.72 -14.65
N ILE A 127 21.37 -7.88 -15.53
CA ILE A 127 19.91 -7.82 -15.72
C ILE A 127 19.37 -9.18 -16.20
N ASP A 128 20.03 -9.81 -17.20
CA ASP A 128 19.64 -11.14 -17.72
C ASP A 128 19.68 -12.21 -16.61
N LYS A 129 20.66 -12.14 -15.70
CA LYS A 129 20.71 -13.05 -14.53
C LYS A 129 19.52 -12.86 -13.60
N VAL A 130 19.18 -11.60 -13.29
CA VAL A 130 18.02 -11.27 -12.44
C VAL A 130 16.72 -11.74 -13.08
N ILE A 131 16.53 -11.48 -14.37
CA ILE A 131 15.34 -11.92 -15.12
C ILE A 131 15.23 -13.45 -15.12
N LYS A 132 16.34 -14.14 -15.39
CA LYS A 132 16.37 -15.61 -15.38
C LYS A 132 16.03 -16.19 -14.01
N GLU A 133 16.54 -15.59 -12.93
CA GLU A 133 16.19 -16.01 -11.56
C GLU A 133 14.71 -15.70 -11.25
N ALA A 134 14.23 -14.53 -11.65
CA ALA A 134 12.84 -14.12 -11.46
C ALA A 134 11.85 -15.02 -12.19
N SER A 135 12.15 -15.44 -13.42
CA SER A 135 11.28 -16.32 -14.22
C SER A 135 11.08 -17.71 -13.60
N THR A 136 11.96 -18.14 -12.71
CA THR A 136 11.77 -19.42 -11.98
C THR A 136 10.81 -19.34 -10.81
N CYS A 137 10.33 -18.15 -10.48
CA CYS A 137 9.43 -17.88 -9.35
C CYS A 137 8.35 -16.85 -9.70
N ASP A 138 7.80 -16.98 -10.89
CA ASP A 138 6.67 -16.17 -11.40
C ASP A 138 6.88 -14.64 -11.23
N PHE A 139 8.11 -14.18 -11.40
CA PHE A 139 8.52 -12.79 -11.26
C PHE A 139 8.18 -12.17 -9.89
N ASP A 140 8.22 -12.96 -8.80
CA ASP A 140 8.01 -12.47 -7.44
C ASP A 140 8.96 -11.32 -7.10
N LEU A 141 8.41 -10.14 -6.80
CA LEU A 141 9.19 -8.91 -6.58
C LEU A 141 10.14 -8.98 -5.37
N ARG A 142 9.82 -9.79 -4.35
CA ARG A 142 10.73 -10.00 -3.21
C ARG A 142 11.95 -10.79 -3.63
N ARG A 143 11.79 -11.73 -4.57
CA ARG A 143 12.90 -12.48 -5.17
C ARG A 143 13.73 -11.59 -6.08
N VAL A 144 13.08 -10.81 -6.94
CA VAL A 144 13.74 -9.79 -7.79
C VAL A 144 14.62 -8.88 -6.95
N ARG A 145 14.08 -8.31 -5.86
CA ARG A 145 14.85 -7.45 -4.95
C ARG A 145 16.07 -8.16 -4.36
N LYS A 146 15.92 -9.41 -3.91
CA LYS A 146 17.04 -10.20 -3.37
C LYS A 146 18.11 -10.47 -4.44
N SER A 147 17.71 -10.78 -5.67
CA SER A 147 18.63 -11.01 -6.78
C SER A 147 19.40 -9.74 -7.14
N ILE A 148 18.73 -8.59 -7.20
CA ILE A 148 19.38 -7.28 -7.40
C ILE A 148 20.43 -7.01 -6.31
N HIS A 149 20.10 -7.23 -5.04
CA HIS A 149 21.07 -7.05 -3.96
C HIS A 149 22.28 -7.97 -4.07
N LYS A 150 22.08 -9.22 -4.50
CA LYS A 150 23.14 -10.17 -4.73
C LYS A 150 24.09 -9.71 -5.85
N VAL A 151 23.53 -9.27 -6.97
CA VAL A 151 24.31 -8.75 -8.11
C VAL A 151 25.12 -7.52 -7.69
N LYS A 152 24.51 -6.57 -7.00
CA LYS A 152 25.20 -5.34 -6.53
C LYS A 152 26.37 -5.62 -5.59
N ARG A 153 26.27 -6.63 -4.72
CA ARG A 153 27.38 -7.05 -3.85
C ARG A 153 28.53 -7.67 -4.62
N MET A 154 28.25 -8.37 -5.73
CA MET A 154 29.29 -8.96 -6.56
C MET A 154 30.04 -7.93 -7.42
N VAL A 155 29.44 -6.80 -7.71
CA VAL A 155 30.05 -5.70 -8.50
C VAL A 155 30.77 -4.70 -7.60
N GLY A 156 30.48 -4.68 -6.31
CA GLY A 156 31.09 -3.78 -5.32
C GLY A 156 32.31 -4.35 -4.58
N GLU A 157 32.71 -5.58 -4.91
CA GLU A 157 34.00 -6.18 -4.56
C GLU A 157 34.95 -6.11 -5.78
#